data_13a0302ad4fe015cc4e81e10447d650f
#
_entry.id   13a0302ad4fe015cc4e81e10447d650f
#
_cell.length_a   1.000
_cell.length_b   1.000
_cell.length_c   1.000
_cell.angle_alpha   90.00
_cell.angle_beta   90.00
_cell.angle_gamma   90.00
#
_symmetry.space_group_name_H-M   'P 1'
#
loop_
_entity.id
_entity.type
_entity.pdbx_description
1 polymer ?
#
loop_
_entity_poly.entity_id
_entity_poly.type
_entity_poly.pdbx_seq_one_letter_code
_entity_poly.pdbx_strand_id
1 'polypeptide(L)'
;MDMKKLYFNAYILSNMDYCCVIWSRCNKSSISKISILQKRCAKIILRKPIRTPSLSLFREMEWLSFENRCKYHTAILVHKCLQGHTPSYLQAIVHFANNNSYTLRSTTNKDISHVKTNTKFGTKSFSYAAMEIWNAIPIYVRNIVSLSGFKQTYRNYLMLNQC
;
A
#
# COMPACT_ATOMS: atom_id res chain seq x y z
N MET A 1 -26.52 3.15 -6.05
CA MET A 1 -25.22 2.44 -6.05
C MET A 1 -25.21 1.46 -7.21
N ASP A 2 -24.21 1.47 -8.09
CA ASP A 2 -24.21 0.58 -9.26
C ASP A 2 -24.00 -0.88 -8.78
N MET A 3 -24.93 -1.76 -9.13
CA MET A 3 -24.91 -3.18 -8.79
C MET A 3 -23.58 -3.85 -9.19
N LYS A 4 -23.03 -3.46 -10.33
CA LYS A 4 -21.73 -3.98 -10.82
C LYS A 4 -20.56 -3.57 -9.92
N LYS A 5 -20.58 -2.33 -9.39
CA LYS A 5 -19.55 -1.85 -8.44
C LYS A 5 -19.64 -2.64 -7.13
N LEU A 6 -20.85 -2.93 -6.66
CA LEU A 6 -21.07 -3.76 -5.47
C LEU A 6 -20.52 -5.18 -5.67
N TYR A 7 -20.85 -5.81 -6.80
CA TYR A 7 -20.33 -7.13 -7.16
C TYR A 7 -18.81 -7.18 -7.22
N PHE A 8 -18.19 -6.19 -7.88
CA PHE A 8 -16.73 -6.09 -7.93
C PHE A 8 -16.13 -5.99 -6.54
N ASN A 9 -16.66 -5.12 -5.68
CA ASN A 9 -16.15 -4.92 -4.32
C ASN A 9 -16.27 -6.20 -3.48
N ALA A 10 -17.40 -6.89 -3.56
CA ALA A 10 -17.66 -8.07 -2.75
C ALA A 10 -16.85 -9.30 -3.20
N TYR A 11 -16.78 -9.57 -4.49
CA TYR A 11 -16.23 -10.83 -5.01
C TYR A 11 -14.82 -10.72 -5.57
N ILE A 12 -14.46 -9.60 -6.19
CA ILE A 12 -13.16 -9.45 -6.84
C ILE A 12 -12.19 -8.71 -5.94
N LEU A 13 -12.59 -7.56 -5.44
CA LEU A 13 -11.73 -6.68 -4.67
C LEU A 13 -11.33 -7.31 -3.33
N SER A 14 -12.25 -7.99 -2.65
CA SER A 14 -11.97 -8.71 -1.41
C SER A 14 -10.89 -9.79 -1.59
N ASN A 15 -10.94 -10.53 -2.70
CA ASN A 15 -9.91 -11.51 -3.04
C ASN A 15 -8.57 -10.87 -3.40
N MET A 16 -8.58 -9.71 -4.07
CA MET A 16 -7.37 -8.95 -4.39
C MET A 16 -6.71 -8.37 -3.14
N ASP A 17 -7.48 -8.01 -2.11
CA ASP A 17 -6.97 -7.46 -0.86
C ASP A 17 -6.50 -8.54 0.12
N TYR A 18 -7.05 -9.76 0.01
CA TYR A 18 -6.70 -10.83 0.93
C TYR A 18 -5.20 -11.13 0.88
N CYS A 19 -4.53 -10.97 2.00
CA CYS A 19 -3.08 -11.16 2.16
C CYS A 19 -2.20 -10.43 1.10
N CYS A 20 -2.70 -9.36 0.48
CA CYS A 20 -1.97 -8.63 -0.56
C CYS A 20 -0.63 -8.08 -0.07
N VAL A 21 -0.49 -7.81 1.22
CA VAL A 21 0.76 -7.39 1.87
C VAL A 21 1.88 -8.44 1.70
N ILE A 22 1.53 -9.73 1.63
CA ILE A 22 2.49 -10.82 1.47
C ILE A 22 2.77 -11.08 0.01
N TRP A 23 1.74 -11.36 -0.79
CA TRP A 23 1.94 -11.81 -2.16
C TRP A 23 2.14 -10.69 -3.19
N SER A 24 1.91 -9.42 -2.85
CA SER A 24 2.16 -8.29 -3.75
C SER A 24 3.62 -8.12 -4.17
N ARG A 25 4.54 -8.79 -3.51
CA ARG A 25 5.99 -8.81 -3.86
C ARG A 25 6.37 -10.00 -4.76
N CYS A 26 5.41 -10.72 -5.31
CA CYS A 26 5.67 -11.79 -6.28
C CYS A 26 6.20 -11.21 -7.62
N ASN A 27 6.31 -12.03 -8.63
CA ASN A 27 6.83 -11.61 -9.94
C ASN A 27 5.98 -10.50 -10.57
N LYS A 28 6.65 -9.53 -11.19
CA LYS A 28 6.00 -8.40 -11.89
C LYS A 28 4.95 -8.86 -12.92
N SER A 29 5.20 -9.98 -13.61
CA SER A 29 4.25 -10.57 -14.57
C SER A 29 2.92 -10.98 -13.92
N SER A 30 2.95 -11.54 -12.71
CA SER A 30 1.74 -11.92 -11.97
C SER A 30 0.98 -10.70 -11.49
N ILE A 31 1.69 -9.69 -10.97
CA ILE A 31 1.10 -8.41 -10.56
C ILE A 31 0.44 -7.68 -11.74
N SER A 32 1.10 -7.66 -12.89
CA SER A 32 0.55 -7.00 -14.09
C SER A 32 -0.74 -7.67 -14.57
N LYS A 33 -0.88 -9.00 -14.47
CA LYS A 33 -2.13 -9.70 -14.80
C LYS A 33 -3.30 -9.23 -13.93
N ILE A 34 -3.08 -9.04 -12.63
CA ILE A 34 -4.10 -8.53 -11.71
C ILE A 34 -4.44 -7.07 -12.02
N SER A 35 -3.44 -6.24 -12.29
CA SER A 35 -3.65 -4.85 -12.70
C SER A 35 -4.47 -4.75 -14.00
N ILE A 36 -4.22 -5.64 -14.97
CA ILE A 36 -5.00 -5.72 -16.22
C ILE A 36 -6.45 -6.13 -15.91
N LEU A 37 -6.66 -7.10 -15.02
CA LEU A 37 -8.00 -7.53 -14.61
C LEU A 37 -8.77 -6.37 -13.98
N GLN A 38 -8.16 -5.63 -13.04
CA GLN A 38 -8.77 -4.45 -12.43
C GLN A 38 -9.19 -3.40 -13.47
N LYS A 39 -8.30 -3.12 -14.44
CA LYS A 39 -8.59 -2.18 -15.54
C LYS A 39 -9.76 -2.65 -16.42
N ARG A 40 -9.85 -3.94 -16.71
CA ARG A 40 -10.96 -4.51 -17.47
C ARG A 40 -12.28 -4.41 -16.70
N CYS A 41 -12.28 -4.71 -15.41
CA CYS A 41 -13.47 -4.56 -14.56
C CYS A 41 -13.96 -3.11 -14.52
N ALA A 42 -13.05 -2.13 -14.37
CA ALA A 42 -13.41 -0.71 -14.39
C ALA A 42 -14.10 -0.32 -15.71
N LYS A 43 -13.58 -0.79 -16.85
CA LYS A 43 -14.19 -0.52 -18.17
C LYS A 43 -15.60 -1.11 -18.30
N ILE A 44 -15.79 -2.33 -17.82
CA ILE A 44 -17.10 -3.02 -17.86
C ILE A 44 -18.12 -2.29 -16.97
N ILE A 45 -17.71 -1.86 -15.78
CA ILE A 45 -18.57 -1.15 -14.83
C ILE A 45 -19.01 0.20 -15.43
N LEU A 46 -18.06 0.96 -15.96
CA LEU A 46 -18.30 2.29 -16.54
C LEU A 46 -18.81 2.24 -17.99
N ARG A 47 -18.96 1.06 -18.59
CA ARG A 47 -19.34 0.88 -20.00
C ARG A 47 -18.47 1.71 -20.96
N LYS A 48 -17.17 1.80 -20.70
CA LYS A 48 -16.22 2.55 -21.51
C LYS A 48 -15.54 1.67 -22.55
N PRO A 49 -15.12 2.21 -23.69
CA PRO A 49 -14.36 1.50 -24.72
C PRO A 49 -13.06 0.89 -24.18
N ILE A 50 -12.59 -0.19 -24.83
CA ILE A 50 -11.35 -0.89 -24.45
C ILE A 50 -10.12 0.01 -24.47
N ARG A 51 -10.09 1.00 -25.37
CA ARG A 51 -8.98 1.96 -25.54
C ARG A 51 -8.96 3.09 -24.49
N THR A 52 -9.97 3.20 -23.60
CA THR A 52 -10.01 4.26 -22.59
C THR A 52 -8.83 4.16 -21.63
N PRO A 53 -8.11 5.27 -21.35
CA PRO A 53 -6.99 5.29 -20.39
C PRO A 53 -7.43 4.85 -19.00
N SER A 54 -6.63 4.01 -18.35
CA SER A 54 -6.98 3.46 -17.03
C SER A 54 -7.01 4.50 -15.92
N LEU A 55 -6.21 5.55 -16.04
CA LEU A 55 -6.13 6.61 -15.05
C LEU A 55 -7.45 7.38 -14.91
N SER A 56 -8.09 7.72 -16.04
CA SER A 56 -9.40 8.39 -16.04
C SER A 56 -10.48 7.52 -15.40
N LEU A 57 -10.44 6.21 -15.65
CA LEU A 57 -11.39 5.26 -15.06
C LEU A 57 -11.24 5.16 -13.55
N PHE A 58 -10.00 5.09 -13.05
CA PHE A 58 -9.73 5.00 -11.62
C PHE A 58 -10.09 6.28 -10.88
N ARG A 59 -9.89 7.45 -11.50
CA ARG A 59 -10.34 8.74 -10.95
C ARG A 59 -11.86 8.82 -10.87
N GLU A 60 -12.57 8.44 -11.95
CA GLU A 60 -14.04 8.44 -12.02
C GLU A 60 -14.68 7.50 -10.96
N MET A 61 -14.00 6.39 -10.67
CA MET A 61 -14.45 5.40 -9.68
C MET A 61 -13.92 5.63 -8.26
N GLU A 62 -13.00 6.58 -8.08
CA GLU A 62 -12.25 6.79 -6.84
C GLU A 62 -11.50 5.53 -6.38
N TRP A 63 -10.95 4.80 -7.33
CA TRP A 63 -10.20 3.58 -7.06
C TRP A 63 -8.70 3.83 -7.03
N LEU A 64 -8.04 3.21 -6.08
CA LEU A 64 -6.59 3.04 -6.13
C LEU A 64 -6.23 1.97 -7.16
N SER A 65 -5.16 2.20 -7.93
CA SER A 65 -4.54 1.15 -8.73
C SER A 65 -4.13 -0.01 -7.83
N PHE A 66 -4.05 -1.21 -8.37
CA PHE A 66 -3.69 -2.39 -7.59
C PHE A 66 -2.35 -2.22 -6.84
N GLU A 67 -1.34 -1.63 -7.49
CA GLU A 67 -0.04 -1.37 -6.85
C GLU A 67 -0.17 -0.39 -5.67
N ASN A 68 -0.90 0.72 -5.84
CA ASN A 68 -1.13 1.69 -4.78
C ASN A 68 -1.99 1.09 -3.64
N ARG A 69 -2.89 0.17 -3.99
CA ARG A 69 -3.70 -0.55 -3.01
C ARG A 69 -2.83 -1.46 -2.13
N CYS A 70 -1.87 -2.17 -2.71
CA CYS A 70 -0.91 -2.96 -1.94
C CYS A 70 -0.04 -2.08 -1.03
N LYS A 71 0.45 -0.93 -1.54
CA LYS A 71 1.18 0.05 -0.72
C LYS A 71 0.30 0.56 0.44
N TYR A 72 -0.96 0.84 0.16
CA TYR A 72 -1.92 1.31 1.17
C TYR A 72 -2.11 0.30 2.30
N HIS A 73 -2.37 -0.97 1.98
CA HIS A 73 -2.54 -2.02 2.99
C HIS A 73 -1.26 -2.29 3.79
N THR A 74 -0.10 -2.28 3.12
CA THR A 74 1.20 -2.44 3.80
C THR A 74 1.44 -1.29 4.77
N ALA A 75 1.22 -0.05 4.36
CA ALA A 75 1.40 1.11 5.22
C ALA A 75 0.45 1.11 6.44
N ILE A 76 -0.80 0.67 6.27
CA ILE A 76 -1.74 0.51 7.39
C ILE A 76 -1.23 -0.53 8.39
N LEU A 77 -0.71 -1.67 7.91
CA LEU A 77 -0.16 -2.69 8.80
C LEU A 77 1.06 -2.17 9.54
N VAL A 78 1.96 -1.47 8.85
CA VAL A 78 3.14 -0.82 9.45
C VAL A 78 2.71 0.19 10.52
N HIS A 79 1.75 1.07 10.22
CA HIS A 79 1.23 2.03 11.19
C HIS A 79 0.68 1.33 12.45
N LYS A 80 -0.06 0.24 12.29
CA LYS A 80 -0.57 -0.56 13.42
C LYS A 80 0.58 -1.19 14.23
N CYS A 81 1.64 -1.69 13.57
CA CYS A 81 2.82 -2.23 14.26
C CYS A 81 3.50 -1.15 15.11
N LEU A 82 3.70 0.03 14.56
CA LEU A 82 4.35 1.15 15.25
C LEU A 82 3.52 1.72 16.42
N GLN A 83 2.18 1.57 16.34
CA GLN A 83 1.27 1.98 17.42
C GLN A 83 1.00 0.88 18.46
N GLY A 84 1.64 -0.27 18.33
CA GLY A 84 1.45 -1.39 19.26
C GLY A 84 0.14 -2.15 19.11
N HIS A 85 -0.62 -1.94 18.02
CA HIS A 85 -1.91 -2.58 17.78
C HIS A 85 -1.80 -3.93 17.05
N THR A 86 -0.64 -4.58 17.12
CA THR A 86 -0.38 -5.88 16.49
C THR A 86 0.33 -6.80 17.49
N PRO A 87 0.36 -8.12 17.23
CA PRO A 87 1.13 -9.06 18.06
C PRO A 87 2.61 -8.69 18.15
N SER A 88 3.24 -9.00 19.27
CA SER A 88 4.63 -8.62 19.60
C SER A 88 5.66 -9.03 18.54
N TYR A 89 5.48 -10.20 17.94
CA TYR A 89 6.39 -10.68 16.89
C TYR A 89 6.35 -9.81 15.61
N LEU A 90 5.20 -9.21 15.27
CA LEU A 90 5.12 -8.26 14.15
C LEU A 90 5.71 -6.89 14.51
N GLN A 91 5.55 -6.45 15.77
CA GLN A 91 6.18 -5.22 16.25
C GLN A 91 7.70 -5.33 16.23
N ALA A 92 8.25 -6.49 16.57
CA ALA A 92 9.69 -6.75 16.52
C ALA A 92 10.30 -6.68 15.10
N ILE A 93 9.49 -6.91 14.07
CA ILE A 93 9.94 -6.82 12.67
C ILE A 93 10.01 -5.36 12.20
N VAL A 94 9.17 -4.48 12.75
CA VAL A 94 9.01 -3.10 12.30
C VAL A 94 9.25 -2.15 13.47
N HIS A 95 10.43 -1.55 13.52
CA HIS A 95 10.82 -0.60 14.54
C HIS A 95 11.48 0.64 13.94
N PHE A 96 11.38 1.75 14.64
CA PHE A 96 12.03 2.99 14.21
C PHE A 96 13.55 2.86 14.22
N ALA A 97 14.20 3.62 13.36
CA ALA A 97 15.66 3.72 13.38
C ALA A 97 16.11 4.25 14.75
N ASN A 98 16.78 3.39 15.53
CA ASN A 98 17.31 3.77 16.83
C ASN A 98 18.53 4.68 16.66
N ASN A 99 18.59 5.74 17.46
CA ASN A 99 19.73 6.62 17.53
C ASN A 99 20.74 6.15 18.57
N ASN A 100 21.92 5.89 18.09
CA ASN A 100 23.12 5.95 18.93
C ASN A 100 23.55 7.43 19.03
N SER A 101 23.55 8.02 20.20
CA SER A 101 24.21 9.29 20.59
C SER A 101 23.94 10.58 19.79
N TYR A 102 23.52 10.51 18.52
CA TYR A 102 23.27 11.66 17.65
C TYR A 102 21.88 11.63 17.04
N THR A 103 21.22 12.80 17.00
CA THR A 103 19.93 12.97 16.29
C THR A 103 20.17 12.97 14.79
N LEU A 104 19.90 11.85 14.15
CA LEU A 104 19.98 11.74 12.69
C LEU A 104 18.66 12.20 12.05
N ARG A 105 18.74 12.63 10.77
CA ARG A 105 17.55 13.00 9.99
C ARG A 105 16.51 11.87 9.93
N SER A 106 16.93 10.62 9.91
CA SER A 106 16.05 9.45 9.91
C SER A 106 15.19 9.33 11.16
N THR A 107 15.71 9.73 12.34
CA THR A 107 14.93 9.74 13.60
C THR A 107 13.92 10.87 13.64
N THR A 108 14.35 12.07 13.22
CA THR A 108 13.43 13.23 13.13
C THR A 108 12.28 12.93 12.18
N ASN A 109 12.56 12.19 11.12
CA ASN A 109 11.57 11.77 10.11
C ASN A 109 10.74 10.54 10.51
N LYS A 110 10.96 9.93 11.65
CA LYS A 110 10.31 8.65 12.07
C LYS A 110 10.50 7.55 11.02
N ASP A 111 11.69 7.45 10.44
CA ASP A 111 12.00 6.40 9.48
C ASP A 111 12.11 5.05 10.18
N ILE A 112 11.72 3.99 9.49
CA ILE A 112 11.95 2.60 9.93
C ILE A 112 13.42 2.26 9.68
N SER A 113 14.01 1.49 10.58
CA SER A 113 15.39 1.03 10.49
C SER A 113 15.65 0.26 9.17
N HIS A 114 16.84 0.47 8.63
CA HIS A 114 17.21 -0.13 7.35
C HIS A 114 17.40 -1.65 7.49
N VAL A 115 16.67 -2.41 6.69
CA VAL A 115 16.78 -3.87 6.62
C VAL A 115 17.83 -4.24 5.56
N LYS A 116 18.99 -4.75 6.00
CA LYS A 116 20.01 -5.24 5.09
C LYS A 116 19.57 -6.56 4.47
N THR A 117 19.64 -6.65 3.15
CA THR A 117 19.32 -7.88 2.42
C THR A 117 20.42 -8.15 1.39
N ASN A 118 20.94 -9.38 1.41
CA ASN A 118 22.03 -9.79 0.50
C ASN A 118 21.49 -10.55 -0.73
N THR A 119 20.18 -10.80 -0.79
CA THR A 119 19.57 -11.60 -1.86
C THR A 119 18.35 -10.91 -2.45
N LYS A 120 18.06 -11.23 -3.72
CA LYS A 120 16.81 -10.80 -4.39
C LYS A 120 15.54 -11.30 -3.67
N PHE A 121 15.62 -12.42 -2.96
CA PHE A 121 14.50 -12.93 -2.15
C PHE A 121 14.31 -12.09 -0.89
N GLY A 122 15.38 -11.67 -0.24
CA GLY A 122 15.32 -10.79 0.93
C GLY A 122 14.61 -9.47 0.63
N THR A 123 14.81 -8.87 -0.56
CA THR A 123 14.09 -7.64 -0.97
C THR A 123 12.60 -7.85 -1.19
N LYS A 124 12.12 -9.10 -1.27
CA LYS A 124 10.69 -9.42 -1.34
C LYS A 124 10.06 -9.66 0.04
N SER A 125 10.85 -9.67 1.11
CA SER A 125 10.34 -9.85 2.47
C SER A 125 9.41 -8.70 2.89
N PHE A 126 8.51 -8.99 3.84
CA PHE A 126 7.64 -7.96 4.41
C PHE A 126 8.45 -6.85 5.10
N SER A 127 9.50 -7.20 5.85
CA SER A 127 10.35 -6.22 6.54
C SER A 127 10.96 -5.20 5.60
N TYR A 128 11.46 -5.65 4.45
CA TYR A 128 12.02 -4.77 3.42
C TYR A 128 10.92 -3.91 2.78
N ALA A 129 9.77 -4.51 2.45
CA ALA A 129 8.63 -3.78 1.89
C ALA A 129 8.09 -2.72 2.86
N ALA A 130 7.99 -3.06 4.15
CA ALA A 130 7.55 -2.17 5.20
C ALA A 130 8.45 -0.93 5.28
N MET A 131 9.76 -1.13 5.32
CA MET A 131 10.76 -0.06 5.34
C MET A 131 10.67 0.81 4.09
N GLU A 132 10.69 0.20 2.90
CA GLU A 132 10.66 0.92 1.63
C GLU A 132 9.39 1.79 1.48
N ILE A 133 8.23 1.19 1.76
CA ILE A 133 6.94 1.89 1.62
C ILE A 133 6.79 2.97 2.69
N TRP A 134 7.12 2.67 3.94
CA TRP A 134 6.97 3.63 5.04
C TRP A 134 7.87 4.86 4.86
N ASN A 135 9.14 4.65 4.54
CA ASN A 135 10.09 5.74 4.39
C ASN A 135 9.81 6.62 3.16
N ALA A 136 9.06 6.09 2.18
CA ALA A 136 8.56 6.87 1.03
C ALA A 136 7.31 7.71 1.35
N ILE A 137 6.63 7.52 2.50
CA ILE A 137 5.46 8.29 2.89
C ILE A 137 5.91 9.68 3.38
N PRO A 138 5.24 10.78 2.94
CA PRO A 138 5.55 12.11 3.44
C PRO A 138 5.40 12.23 4.97
N ILE A 139 6.23 13.06 5.60
CA ILE A 139 6.29 13.22 7.06
C ILE A 139 4.94 13.65 7.64
N TYR A 140 4.22 14.54 6.97
CA TYR A 140 2.92 15.01 7.46
C TYR A 140 1.89 13.88 7.58
N VAL A 141 1.98 12.84 6.75
CA VAL A 141 1.12 11.64 6.83
C VAL A 141 1.58 10.72 7.97
N ARG A 142 2.91 10.50 8.08
CA ARG A 142 3.50 9.63 9.12
C ARG A 142 3.27 10.13 10.55
N ASN A 143 3.10 11.44 10.72
CA ASN A 143 2.86 12.06 12.02
C ASN A 143 1.43 11.87 12.54
N ILE A 144 0.51 11.38 11.72
CA ILE A 144 -0.88 11.15 12.13
C ILE A 144 -0.94 9.91 13.03
N VAL A 145 -1.32 10.10 14.28
CA VAL A 145 -1.45 9.01 15.27
C VAL A 145 -2.74 8.23 15.06
N SER A 146 -3.84 8.93 14.75
CA SER A 146 -5.14 8.29 14.52
C SER A 146 -5.11 7.39 13.28
N LEU A 147 -5.48 6.12 13.46
CA LEU A 147 -5.56 5.16 12.35
C LEU A 147 -6.55 5.58 11.26
N SER A 148 -7.68 6.16 11.64
CA SER A 148 -8.69 6.65 10.67
C SER A 148 -8.16 7.84 9.88
N GLY A 149 -7.54 8.81 10.54
CA GLY A 149 -6.91 9.96 9.90
C GLY A 149 -5.76 9.54 8.98
N PHE A 150 -4.90 8.62 9.43
CA PHE A 150 -3.82 8.07 8.59
C PHE A 150 -4.36 7.40 7.32
N LYS A 151 -5.37 6.53 7.45
CA LYS A 151 -6.00 5.86 6.31
C LYS A 151 -6.54 6.84 5.27
N GLN A 152 -7.27 7.85 5.72
CA GLN A 152 -7.87 8.83 4.83
C GLN A 152 -6.81 9.69 4.13
N THR A 153 -5.87 10.24 4.90
CA THR A 153 -4.83 11.13 4.34
C THR A 153 -3.90 10.37 3.40
N TYR A 154 -3.47 9.14 3.77
CA TYR A 154 -2.60 8.35 2.90
C TYR A 154 -3.32 7.89 1.63
N ARG A 155 -4.60 7.53 1.72
CA ARG A 155 -5.42 7.23 0.53
C ARG A 155 -5.49 8.42 -0.42
N ASN A 156 -5.77 9.61 0.09
CA ASN A 156 -5.83 10.84 -0.71
C ASN A 156 -4.47 11.13 -1.37
N TYR A 157 -3.38 11.00 -0.63
CA TYR A 157 -2.02 11.13 -1.16
C TYR A 157 -1.76 10.17 -2.33
N LEU A 158 -2.12 8.89 -2.18
CA LEU A 158 -1.96 7.90 -3.23
C LEU A 158 -2.85 8.16 -4.45
N MET A 159 -4.06 8.69 -4.25
CA MET A 159 -4.96 9.07 -5.35
C MET A 159 -4.42 10.23 -6.17
N LEU A 160 -3.84 11.23 -5.52
CA LEU A 160 -3.22 12.39 -6.20
C LEU A 160 -1.97 12.00 -6.99
N ASN A 161 -1.16 11.08 -6.46
CA ASN A 161 0.11 10.63 -7.07
C ASN A 161 -0.05 9.36 -7.92
N GLN A 162 -1.27 9.02 -8.31
CA GLN A 162 -1.54 7.86 -9.14
C GLN A 162 -1.30 8.20 -10.61
N CYS A 163 -0.29 7.58 -11.22
CA CYS A 163 0.06 7.69 -12.64
C CYS A 163 -0.53 6.54 -13.48
#